data_ead6d9f764adf0e22887dc1ba394c27d
#
_entry.id   ead6d9f764adf0e22887dc1ba394c27d
#
_cell.length_a   1.000
_cell.length_b   1.000
_cell.length_c   1.000
_cell.angle_alpha   90.00
_cell.angle_beta   90.00
_cell.angle_gamma   90.00
#
_symmetry.space_group_name_H-M   'P 1'
#
loop_
_entity.id
_entity.type
_entity.pdbx_description
1 polymer ?
#
loop_
_entity_poly.entity_id
_entity_poly.type
_entity_poly.pdbx_seq_one_letter_code
_entity_poly.pdbx_strand_id
1 'polypeptide(L)'
;AEPEEIRLPLVIVRERMVVTVLGVIVWALGFVLTLMGIIVAGTPPFEAGVTAFVAVPGVLLFLLGAWMLLAGRNRALFVFRDNSMLYISSWGRKRELAPGQVASVRLTANRSIHLLNQDGKKLASIETNMRGIPRFAEWLESTGLVMSLTPTMEKQAEQEEQQESTVQWREEYRTHWHDHIKGIRVGLWVVMLLFAAGVIAPIPLYLLGAKFTTVMKIGALAPIPFVVFCLVFAPVLLFGDRPPNATPEWNAMHIKVPLIPALLIGLIYIWQVNHIWDGFVLQEANLGFGWLVRVLVISTVLTVMLILRTPKRMRLGAGLFMGLVGITIASGLHYCANAALSGPAHHYPAVIVDSHADDPDVEDDDYELTVVLDNGSETELVVPEKIFEMAMNGEPLDVCHRESPFGVILLDIHTPEK
;
A
#
# COMPACT_ATOMS: atom_id res chain seq x y z
N ALA A 1 8.80 49.14 -28.80
CA ALA A 1 8.42 47.76 -28.45
C ALA A 1 7.03 47.53 -29.08
N GLU A 2 6.99 46.70 -30.13
CA GLU A 2 5.71 46.26 -30.70
C GLU A 2 4.96 45.48 -29.62
N PRO A 3 3.62 45.64 -29.51
CA PRO A 3 2.82 44.89 -28.56
C PRO A 3 2.94 43.40 -28.90
N GLU A 4 3.39 42.60 -27.93
CA GLU A 4 3.49 41.16 -28.02
C GLU A 4 2.09 40.61 -28.37
N GLU A 5 1.90 40.19 -29.59
CA GLU A 5 0.63 39.67 -30.07
C GLU A 5 0.25 38.44 -29.25
N ILE A 6 -0.81 38.51 -28.47
CA ILE A 6 -1.30 37.43 -27.63
C ILE A 6 -1.71 36.24 -28.52
N ARG A 7 -0.79 35.30 -28.76
CA ARG A 7 -1.04 34.08 -29.52
C ARG A 7 -1.91 33.13 -28.71
N LEU A 8 -3.17 33.00 -29.10
CA LEU A 8 -4.09 32.04 -28.50
C LEU A 8 -3.80 30.62 -29.01
N PRO A 9 -3.57 29.64 -28.09
CA PRO A 9 -3.33 28.28 -28.52
C PRO A 9 -4.61 27.62 -29.08
N LEU A 10 -4.44 26.85 -30.16
CA LEU A 10 -5.48 26.03 -30.77
C LEU A 10 -5.77 24.78 -29.95
N VAL A 11 -4.71 24.11 -29.44
CA VAL A 11 -4.79 22.92 -28.61
C VAL A 11 -3.95 23.11 -27.35
N ILE A 12 -4.51 22.72 -26.22
CA ILE A 12 -3.81 22.74 -24.93
C ILE A 12 -3.84 21.33 -24.35
N VAL A 13 -2.66 20.74 -24.16
CA VAL A 13 -2.47 19.47 -23.45
C VAL A 13 -1.81 19.77 -22.11
N ARG A 14 -2.45 19.37 -21.00
CA ARG A 14 -1.96 19.59 -19.64
C ARG A 14 -2.16 18.36 -18.78
N GLU A 15 -1.34 18.26 -17.72
CA GLU A 15 -1.55 17.25 -16.71
C GLU A 15 -2.95 17.37 -16.06
N ARG A 16 -3.49 16.22 -15.64
CA ARG A 16 -4.77 16.19 -14.93
C ARG A 16 -4.57 16.67 -13.50
N MET A 17 -5.57 17.36 -12.96
CA MET A 17 -5.58 17.82 -11.56
C MET A 17 -5.37 16.67 -10.57
N VAL A 18 -5.80 15.46 -10.92
CA VAL A 18 -5.58 14.24 -10.12
C VAL A 18 -4.10 14.00 -9.81
N VAL A 19 -3.18 14.27 -10.77
CA VAL A 19 -1.73 14.12 -10.54
C VAL A 19 -1.24 15.10 -9.48
N THR A 20 -1.74 16.34 -9.49
CA THR A 20 -1.41 17.34 -8.48
C THR A 20 -1.96 16.95 -7.11
N VAL A 21 -3.21 16.49 -7.03
CA VAL A 21 -3.83 16.05 -5.77
C VAL A 21 -3.08 14.85 -5.18
N LEU A 22 -2.78 13.85 -6.00
CA LEU A 22 -1.98 12.69 -5.58
C LEU A 22 -0.57 13.14 -5.14
N GLY A 23 0.02 14.10 -5.87
CA GLY A 23 1.31 14.67 -5.51
C GLY A 23 1.30 15.32 -4.11
N VAL A 24 0.24 16.05 -3.75
CA VAL A 24 0.07 16.62 -2.39
C VAL A 24 0.01 15.51 -1.35
N ILE A 25 -0.81 14.48 -1.58
CA ILE A 25 -0.98 13.36 -0.64
C ILE A 25 0.33 12.62 -0.43
N VAL A 26 1.02 12.26 -1.52
CA VAL A 26 2.29 11.51 -1.46
C VAL A 26 3.38 12.36 -0.81
N TRP A 27 3.43 13.66 -1.11
CA TRP A 27 4.37 14.59 -0.51
C TRP A 27 4.14 14.75 0.99
N ALA A 28 2.89 14.95 1.42
CA ALA A 28 2.54 15.06 2.84
C ALA A 28 2.86 13.77 3.61
N LEU A 29 2.49 12.62 3.05
CA LEU A 29 2.82 11.32 3.65
C LEU A 29 4.33 11.12 3.78
N GLY A 30 5.10 11.43 2.72
CA GLY A 30 6.56 11.37 2.75
C GLY A 30 7.17 12.32 3.78
N PHE A 31 6.59 13.52 3.94
CA PHE A 31 7.02 14.48 4.96
C PHE A 31 6.81 13.92 6.37
N VAL A 32 5.61 13.40 6.66
CA VAL A 32 5.27 12.82 7.97
C VAL A 32 6.20 11.65 8.29
N LEU A 33 6.38 10.69 7.36
CA LEU A 33 7.28 9.55 7.58
C LEU A 33 8.74 9.98 7.78
N THR A 34 9.20 10.99 7.05
CA THR A 34 10.57 11.52 7.24
C THR A 34 10.71 12.16 8.63
N LEU A 35 9.70 12.93 9.06
CA LEU A 35 9.69 13.54 10.37
C LEU A 35 9.68 12.48 11.48
N MET A 36 8.82 11.47 11.36
CA MET A 36 8.81 10.32 12.28
C MET A 36 10.18 9.63 12.35
N GLY A 37 10.82 9.37 11.19
CA GLY A 37 12.17 8.82 11.17
C GLY A 37 13.22 9.70 11.87
N ILE A 38 13.10 11.03 11.80
CA ILE A 38 13.97 11.97 12.51
C ILE A 38 13.70 11.91 14.02
N ILE A 39 12.43 11.85 14.44
CA ILE A 39 12.03 11.74 15.85
C ILE A 39 12.59 10.45 16.45
N VAL A 40 12.36 9.30 15.78
CA VAL A 40 12.91 8.00 16.18
C VAL A 40 14.43 8.02 16.29
N ALA A 41 15.12 8.75 15.39
CA ALA A 41 16.56 8.94 15.46
C ALA A 41 17.03 9.73 16.70
N GLY A 42 16.16 10.59 17.22
CA GLY A 42 16.44 11.44 18.39
C GLY A 42 16.11 10.81 19.74
N THR A 43 15.36 9.67 19.74
CA THR A 43 14.94 8.98 20.97
C THR A 43 15.89 7.81 21.31
N PRO A 44 16.43 7.70 22.50
CA PRO A 44 17.16 6.56 22.95
C PRO A 44 16.21 5.40 23.38
N PRO A 45 16.56 4.08 23.13
CA PRO A 45 17.78 3.63 22.49
C PRO A 45 17.75 3.79 20.97
N PHE A 46 18.82 4.40 20.41
CA PHE A 46 18.93 4.63 18.98
C PHE A 46 19.11 3.32 18.21
N GLU A 47 18.08 2.93 17.44
CA GLU A 47 18.13 1.80 16.51
C GLU A 47 18.28 2.29 15.06
N ALA A 48 19.51 2.29 14.56
CA ALA A 48 19.83 2.73 13.21
C ALA A 48 19.00 1.99 12.14
N GLY A 49 18.66 0.72 12.36
CA GLY A 49 17.84 -0.09 11.45
C GLY A 49 16.40 0.40 11.36
N VAL A 50 15.76 0.67 12.48
CA VAL A 50 14.38 1.17 12.56
C VAL A 50 14.29 2.57 11.96
N THR A 51 15.22 3.46 12.34
CA THR A 51 15.30 4.81 11.76
C THR A 51 15.42 4.79 10.24
N ALA A 52 16.34 3.97 9.70
CA ALA A 52 16.52 3.84 8.25
C ALA A 52 15.28 3.26 7.55
N PHE A 53 14.61 2.30 8.17
CA PHE A 53 13.40 1.67 7.64
C PHE A 53 12.24 2.67 7.48
N VAL A 54 12.12 3.65 8.36
CA VAL A 54 11.07 4.68 8.29
C VAL A 54 11.51 5.89 7.48
N ALA A 55 12.72 6.41 7.72
CA ALA A 55 13.19 7.65 7.10
C ALA A 55 13.45 7.50 5.60
N VAL A 56 14.03 6.38 5.14
CA VAL A 56 14.36 6.20 3.72
C VAL A 56 13.12 6.17 2.82
N PRO A 57 12.08 5.36 3.10
CA PRO A 57 10.82 5.44 2.37
C PRO A 57 10.16 6.82 2.45
N GLY A 58 10.22 7.48 3.62
CA GLY A 58 9.72 8.83 3.82
C GLY A 58 10.35 9.83 2.84
N VAL A 59 11.68 9.87 2.78
CA VAL A 59 12.43 10.75 1.85
C VAL A 59 12.10 10.43 0.40
N LEU A 60 12.04 9.15 0.02
CA LEU A 60 11.70 8.76 -1.35
C LEU A 60 10.28 9.20 -1.74
N LEU A 61 9.30 9.02 -0.87
CA LEU A 61 7.92 9.48 -1.09
C LEU A 61 7.83 11.01 -1.14
N PHE A 62 8.56 11.71 -0.27
CA PHE A 62 8.63 13.16 -0.29
C PHE A 62 9.17 13.71 -1.61
N LEU A 63 10.26 13.13 -2.12
CA LEU A 63 10.85 13.51 -3.41
C LEU A 63 9.93 13.16 -4.58
N LEU A 64 9.28 11.98 -4.54
CA LEU A 64 8.31 11.58 -5.55
C LEU A 64 7.11 12.53 -5.58
N GLY A 65 6.54 12.85 -4.42
CA GLY A 65 5.42 13.78 -4.31
C GLY A 65 5.78 15.18 -4.81
N ALA A 66 6.97 15.70 -4.46
CA ALA A 66 7.46 16.97 -4.96
C ALA A 66 7.60 16.97 -6.50
N TRP A 67 8.14 15.88 -7.07
CA TRP A 67 8.20 15.73 -8.53
C TRP A 67 6.83 15.70 -9.19
N MET A 68 5.85 14.98 -8.60
CA MET A 68 4.46 14.93 -9.10
C MET A 68 3.80 16.32 -9.06
N LEU A 69 4.02 17.09 -8.01
CA LEU A 69 3.52 18.48 -7.89
C LEU A 69 4.10 19.38 -8.98
N LEU A 70 5.42 19.31 -9.21
CA LEU A 70 6.08 20.06 -10.28
C LEU A 70 5.58 19.64 -11.66
N ALA A 71 5.42 18.35 -11.91
CA ALA A 71 4.87 17.83 -13.16
C ALA A 71 3.42 18.30 -13.38
N GLY A 72 2.56 18.15 -12.37
CA GLY A 72 1.16 18.54 -12.43
C GLY A 72 0.96 20.03 -12.70
N ARG A 73 1.85 20.88 -12.16
CA ARG A 73 1.81 22.32 -12.35
C ARG A 73 2.37 22.77 -13.70
N ASN A 74 3.51 22.22 -14.09
CA ASN A 74 4.33 22.78 -15.18
C ASN A 74 4.09 22.08 -16.51
N ARG A 75 3.90 20.77 -16.53
CA ARG A 75 3.92 19.98 -17.76
C ARG A 75 2.75 20.31 -18.67
N ALA A 76 3.06 20.88 -19.84
CA ALA A 76 2.05 21.28 -20.82
C ALA A 76 2.62 21.30 -22.24
N LEU A 77 1.75 21.11 -23.22
CA LEU A 77 2.01 21.34 -24.64
C LEU A 77 0.91 22.26 -25.18
N PHE A 78 1.31 23.36 -25.77
CA PHE A 78 0.43 24.30 -26.48
C PHE A 78 0.72 24.22 -27.96
N VAL A 79 -0.30 24.07 -28.76
CA VAL A 79 -0.19 24.09 -30.23
C VAL A 79 -0.89 25.34 -30.71
N PHE A 80 -0.23 26.13 -31.56
CA PHE A 80 -0.75 27.37 -32.10
C PHE A 80 -1.27 27.19 -33.53
N ARG A 81 -1.98 28.19 -34.05
CA ARG A 81 -2.61 28.15 -35.39
C ARG A 81 -1.61 28.07 -36.54
N ASP A 82 -0.40 28.56 -36.34
CA ASP A 82 0.72 28.50 -37.28
C ASP A 82 1.47 27.16 -37.22
N ASN A 83 0.94 26.17 -36.52
CA ASN A 83 1.55 24.87 -36.22
C ASN A 83 2.87 24.95 -35.43
N SER A 84 3.20 26.10 -34.87
CA SER A 84 4.23 26.17 -33.84
C SER A 84 3.75 25.57 -32.53
N MET A 85 4.68 25.08 -31.70
CA MET A 85 4.32 24.48 -30.42
C MET A 85 5.20 25.05 -29.30
N LEU A 86 4.62 25.18 -28.11
CA LEU A 86 5.34 25.48 -26.88
C LEU A 86 5.23 24.27 -25.93
N TYR A 87 6.30 23.60 -25.71
CA TYR A 87 6.41 22.51 -24.74
C TYR A 87 7.01 23.00 -23.43
N ILE A 88 6.36 22.70 -22.32
CA ILE A 88 6.83 22.95 -20.97
C ILE A 88 7.07 21.59 -20.30
N SER A 89 8.30 21.33 -19.89
CA SER A 89 8.67 20.09 -19.20
C SER A 89 8.16 20.05 -17.75
N SER A 90 8.21 18.89 -17.09
CA SER A 90 7.90 18.75 -15.66
C SER A 90 8.72 19.70 -14.77
N TRP A 91 9.93 20.04 -15.18
CA TRP A 91 10.81 20.99 -14.48
C TRP A 91 10.59 22.46 -14.86
N GLY A 92 9.52 22.77 -15.61
CA GLY A 92 9.21 24.13 -16.01
C GLY A 92 10.06 24.68 -17.17
N ARG A 93 10.94 23.88 -17.75
CA ARG A 93 11.75 24.33 -18.90
C ARG A 93 10.87 24.47 -20.13
N LYS A 94 10.84 25.67 -20.70
CA LYS A 94 10.10 26.00 -21.91
C LYS A 94 10.93 25.68 -23.14
N ARG A 95 10.32 25.10 -24.16
CA ARG A 95 10.91 24.83 -25.47
C ARG A 95 9.90 25.16 -26.55
N GLU A 96 10.25 26.11 -27.39
CA GLU A 96 9.49 26.43 -28.57
C GLU A 96 9.92 25.51 -29.74
N LEU A 97 8.95 24.98 -30.44
CA LEU A 97 9.13 24.15 -31.62
C LEU A 97 8.52 24.88 -32.81
N ALA A 98 9.36 25.19 -33.80
CA ALA A 98 8.95 25.85 -35.02
C ALA A 98 8.02 24.95 -35.87
N PRO A 99 7.17 25.54 -36.75
CA PRO A 99 6.40 24.77 -37.71
C PRO A 99 7.29 23.84 -38.53
N GLY A 100 6.91 22.57 -38.70
CA GLY A 100 7.67 21.58 -39.45
C GLY A 100 8.90 20.98 -38.73
N GLN A 101 9.21 21.43 -37.52
CA GLN A 101 10.31 20.87 -36.73
C GLN A 101 9.96 19.47 -36.20
N VAL A 102 8.66 19.17 -35.99
CA VAL A 102 8.17 17.84 -35.66
C VAL A 102 7.93 17.10 -36.98
N ALA A 103 8.74 16.08 -37.21
CA ALA A 103 8.67 15.27 -38.44
C ALA A 103 7.85 14.00 -38.24
N SER A 104 7.80 13.46 -36.99
CA SER A 104 7.02 12.25 -36.67
C SER A 104 6.60 12.24 -35.22
N VAL A 105 5.54 11.49 -34.96
CA VAL A 105 4.98 11.28 -33.63
C VAL A 105 5.01 9.80 -33.33
N ARG A 106 5.53 9.42 -32.16
CA ARG A 106 5.69 8.01 -31.77
C ARG A 106 5.03 7.75 -30.42
N LEU A 107 4.14 6.78 -30.37
CA LEU A 107 3.59 6.25 -29.13
C LEU A 107 4.54 5.19 -28.58
N THR A 108 4.87 5.29 -27.28
CA THR A 108 5.75 4.33 -26.59
C THR A 108 4.93 3.37 -25.71
N ALA A 109 5.54 2.24 -25.37
CA ALA A 109 4.93 1.23 -24.47
C ALA A 109 4.49 1.81 -23.12
N ASN A 110 5.16 2.86 -22.65
CA ASN A 110 4.81 3.56 -21.40
C ASN A 110 3.69 4.60 -21.59
N ARG A 111 2.91 4.51 -22.68
CA ARG A 111 1.83 5.47 -23.01
C ARG A 111 2.30 6.93 -23.10
N SER A 112 3.56 7.13 -23.45
CA SER A 112 4.10 8.46 -23.74
C SER A 112 4.09 8.72 -25.24
N ILE A 113 3.63 9.89 -25.64
CA ILE A 113 3.68 10.37 -27.02
C ILE A 113 4.96 11.20 -27.15
N HIS A 114 5.88 10.75 -27.99
CA HIS A 114 7.11 11.45 -28.28
C HIS A 114 6.99 12.19 -29.60
N LEU A 115 7.26 13.49 -29.59
CA LEU A 115 7.44 14.31 -30.77
C LEU A 115 8.91 14.23 -31.20
N LEU A 116 9.17 13.83 -32.45
CA LEU A 116 10.51 13.57 -32.97
C LEU A 116 10.78 14.52 -34.13
N ASN A 117 12.07 14.94 -34.28
CA ASN A 117 12.54 15.65 -35.44
C ASN A 117 12.85 14.69 -36.60
N GLN A 118 13.32 15.22 -37.73
CA GLN A 118 13.71 14.44 -38.93
C GLN A 118 14.80 13.38 -38.62
N ASP A 119 15.68 13.66 -37.68
CA ASP A 119 16.76 12.73 -37.25
C ASP A 119 16.26 11.70 -36.22
N GLY A 120 14.98 11.67 -35.89
CA GLY A 120 14.39 10.77 -34.87
C GLY A 120 14.70 11.19 -33.43
N LYS A 121 15.30 12.38 -33.21
CA LYS A 121 15.61 12.88 -31.88
C LYS A 121 14.38 13.44 -31.19
N LYS A 122 14.20 13.09 -29.90
CA LYS A 122 13.07 13.52 -29.11
C LYS A 122 13.09 15.03 -28.83
N LEU A 123 12.03 15.71 -29.24
CA LEU A 123 11.80 17.13 -29.01
C LEU A 123 10.95 17.37 -27.77
N ALA A 124 9.85 16.60 -27.60
CA ALA A 124 8.93 16.70 -26.50
C ALA A 124 8.37 15.32 -26.13
N SER A 125 7.80 15.21 -24.93
CA SER A 125 7.16 14.00 -24.45
C SER A 125 5.94 14.37 -23.63
N ILE A 126 4.77 13.87 -24.04
CA ILE A 126 3.48 14.02 -23.34
C ILE A 126 2.91 12.64 -23.06
N GLU A 127 2.00 12.51 -22.10
CA GLU A 127 1.37 11.23 -21.76
C GLU A 127 -0.05 11.14 -22.29
N THR A 128 -0.48 9.95 -22.69
CA THR A 128 -1.82 9.74 -23.27
C THR A 128 -2.96 9.98 -22.28
N ASN A 129 -2.65 10.02 -20.98
CA ASN A 129 -3.62 10.30 -19.92
C ASN A 129 -3.80 11.81 -19.63
N MET A 130 -3.03 12.68 -20.26
CA MET A 130 -3.15 14.13 -20.07
C MET A 130 -4.49 14.66 -20.61
N ARG A 131 -4.94 15.79 -20.05
CA ARG A 131 -6.13 16.49 -20.54
C ARG A 131 -5.82 17.14 -21.88
N GLY A 132 -6.73 17.02 -22.85
CA GLY A 132 -6.60 17.63 -24.20
C GLY A 132 -6.00 16.70 -25.25
N ILE A 133 -5.61 15.48 -24.90
CA ILE A 133 -5.10 14.48 -25.86
C ILE A 133 -6.07 14.20 -27.01
N PRO A 134 -7.41 14.05 -26.84
CA PRO A 134 -8.29 13.83 -27.99
C PRO A 134 -8.21 14.95 -29.04
N ARG A 135 -8.22 16.21 -28.61
CA ARG A 135 -8.05 17.36 -29.51
C ARG A 135 -6.67 17.42 -30.16
N PHE A 136 -5.65 16.95 -29.45
CA PHE A 136 -4.30 16.84 -30.00
C PHE A 136 -4.24 15.75 -31.09
N ALA A 137 -4.92 14.62 -30.90
CA ALA A 137 -5.01 13.57 -31.90
C ALA A 137 -5.76 14.08 -33.18
N GLU A 138 -6.89 14.76 -33.02
CA GLU A 138 -7.61 15.39 -34.13
C GLU A 138 -6.73 16.40 -34.90
N TRP A 139 -5.93 17.18 -34.16
CA TRP A 139 -4.97 18.11 -34.79
C TRP A 139 -3.87 17.36 -35.56
N LEU A 140 -3.31 16.24 -34.99
CA LEU A 140 -2.33 15.41 -35.68
C LEU A 140 -2.87 14.86 -37.00
N GLU A 141 -4.10 14.34 -37.01
CA GLU A 141 -4.79 13.87 -38.22
C GLU A 141 -4.93 14.98 -39.25
N SER A 142 -5.33 16.19 -38.81
CA SER A 142 -5.50 17.35 -39.71
C SER A 142 -4.18 17.84 -40.34
N THR A 143 -3.05 17.60 -39.68
CA THR A 143 -1.70 17.97 -40.17
C THR A 143 -1.03 16.88 -40.99
N GLY A 144 -1.66 15.71 -41.12
CA GLY A 144 -1.08 14.53 -41.80
C GLY A 144 0.09 13.88 -41.06
N LEU A 145 0.31 14.25 -39.81
CA LEU A 145 1.29 13.61 -38.95
C LEU A 145 0.73 12.32 -38.36
N VAL A 146 1.14 11.20 -38.94
CA VAL A 146 0.69 9.87 -38.49
C VAL A 146 1.42 9.49 -37.19
N MET A 147 0.65 9.06 -36.20
CA MET A 147 1.20 8.51 -34.98
C MET A 147 1.66 7.06 -35.22
N SER A 148 2.96 6.82 -35.22
CA SER A 148 3.54 5.47 -35.34
C SER A 148 3.68 4.80 -33.98
N LEU A 149 3.50 3.48 -33.97
CA LEU A 149 3.85 2.64 -32.80
C LEU A 149 5.38 2.42 -32.77
N THR A 150 5.92 2.17 -31.59
CA THR A 150 7.32 1.71 -31.52
C THR A 150 7.41 0.27 -32.06
N PRO A 151 8.57 -0.13 -32.64
CA PRO A 151 8.77 -1.52 -33.09
C PRO A 151 8.53 -2.57 -32.00
N THR A 152 8.75 -2.19 -30.73
CA THR A 152 8.44 -3.05 -29.58
C THR A 152 6.94 -3.20 -29.37
N MET A 153 6.15 -2.16 -29.62
CA MET A 153 4.69 -2.22 -29.54
C MET A 153 4.07 -2.94 -30.73
N GLU A 154 4.65 -2.77 -31.92
CA GLU A 154 4.25 -3.56 -33.11
C GLU A 154 4.48 -5.06 -32.86
N LYS A 155 5.66 -5.45 -32.35
CA LYS A 155 5.92 -6.84 -31.94
C LYS A 155 5.02 -7.31 -30.81
N GLN A 156 4.70 -6.44 -29.86
CA GLN A 156 3.74 -6.77 -28.79
C GLN A 156 2.30 -6.90 -29.33
N ALA A 157 1.90 -6.05 -30.26
CA ALA A 157 0.61 -6.16 -30.92
C ALA A 157 0.52 -7.44 -31.78
N GLU A 158 1.56 -7.74 -32.57
CA GLU A 158 1.68 -8.99 -33.32
C GLU A 158 1.74 -10.22 -32.42
N GLN A 159 2.44 -10.15 -31.28
CA GLN A 159 2.44 -11.21 -30.28
C GLN A 159 1.11 -11.30 -29.54
N GLU A 160 0.38 -10.20 -29.40
CA GLU A 160 -0.96 -10.17 -28.84
C GLU A 160 -1.98 -10.75 -29.82
N GLU A 161 -1.86 -10.48 -31.11
CA GLU A 161 -2.66 -11.10 -32.18
C GLU A 161 -2.36 -12.61 -32.30
N GLN A 162 -1.08 -13.01 -32.23
CA GLN A 162 -0.69 -14.43 -32.18
C GLN A 162 -1.07 -15.12 -30.88
N GLN A 163 -1.11 -14.39 -29.75
CA GLN A 163 -1.63 -14.92 -28.48
C GLN A 163 -3.15 -14.91 -28.40
N GLU A 164 -3.85 -14.16 -29.21
CA GLU A 164 -5.30 -14.32 -29.42
C GLU A 164 -5.64 -15.65 -30.07
N SER A 165 -4.76 -16.21 -30.89
CA SER A 165 -4.89 -17.58 -31.41
C SER A 165 -4.60 -18.69 -30.40
N THR A 166 -3.93 -18.41 -29.28
CA THR A 166 -3.77 -19.33 -28.12
C THR A 166 -4.95 -19.26 -27.13
N VAL A 167 -6.07 -18.72 -27.54
CA VAL A 167 -7.22 -18.27 -26.77
C VAL A 167 -8.23 -19.40 -26.47
N GLN A 168 -7.97 -20.66 -26.84
CA GLN A 168 -8.95 -21.75 -26.55
C GLN A 168 -9.25 -21.90 -25.04
N TRP A 169 -8.27 -21.85 -24.17
CA TRP A 169 -8.55 -21.95 -22.73
C TRP A 169 -9.11 -20.65 -22.12
N ARG A 170 -8.89 -19.48 -22.77
CA ARG A 170 -9.48 -18.21 -22.36
C ARG A 170 -10.97 -18.13 -22.65
N GLU A 171 -11.44 -18.73 -23.74
CA GLU A 171 -12.86 -18.77 -24.04
C GLU A 171 -13.63 -19.72 -23.13
N GLU A 172 -13.06 -20.87 -22.78
CA GLU A 172 -13.63 -21.76 -21.76
C GLU A 172 -13.73 -21.09 -20.39
N TYR A 173 -12.68 -20.35 -20.01
CA TYR A 173 -12.64 -19.62 -18.75
C TYR A 173 -13.59 -18.40 -18.78
N ARG A 174 -13.67 -17.70 -19.89
CA ARG A 174 -14.54 -16.57 -20.16
C ARG A 174 -16.01 -16.97 -20.12
N THR A 175 -16.38 -18.06 -20.74
CA THR A 175 -17.76 -18.59 -20.70
C THR A 175 -18.13 -19.09 -19.32
N HIS A 176 -17.23 -19.74 -18.59
CA HIS A 176 -17.51 -20.30 -17.26
C HIS A 176 -17.84 -19.21 -16.21
N TRP A 177 -17.17 -18.04 -16.25
CA TRP A 177 -17.35 -16.98 -15.25
C TRP A 177 -18.26 -15.85 -15.69
N HIS A 178 -18.66 -15.81 -16.97
CA HIS A 178 -19.44 -14.68 -17.53
C HIS A 178 -20.73 -14.42 -16.76
N ASP A 179 -21.48 -15.44 -16.48
CA ASP A 179 -22.78 -15.33 -15.80
C ASP A 179 -22.64 -15.00 -14.30
N HIS A 180 -21.45 -15.23 -13.74
CA HIS A 180 -21.19 -15.05 -12.31
C HIS A 180 -20.47 -13.73 -11.96
N ILE A 181 -20.04 -12.94 -12.95
CA ILE A 181 -19.23 -11.72 -12.71
C ILE A 181 -19.91 -10.72 -11.78
N LYS A 182 -21.23 -10.52 -11.91
CA LYS A 182 -21.96 -9.63 -10.99
C LYS A 182 -21.90 -10.15 -9.56
N GLY A 183 -22.09 -11.45 -9.38
CA GLY A 183 -21.99 -12.09 -8.06
C GLY A 183 -20.59 -12.00 -7.48
N ILE A 184 -19.55 -12.23 -8.29
CA ILE A 184 -18.15 -12.09 -7.86
C ILE A 184 -17.84 -10.66 -7.43
N ARG A 185 -18.34 -9.65 -8.18
CA ARG A 185 -18.16 -8.24 -7.82
C ARG A 185 -18.81 -7.89 -6.49
N VAL A 186 -20.03 -8.36 -6.25
CA VAL A 186 -20.72 -8.20 -4.97
C VAL A 186 -19.98 -8.97 -3.88
N GLY A 187 -19.58 -10.21 -4.16
CA GLY A 187 -18.81 -11.05 -3.23
C GLY A 187 -17.51 -10.39 -2.78
N LEU A 188 -16.77 -9.73 -3.68
CA LEU A 188 -15.57 -8.98 -3.31
C LEU A 188 -15.85 -7.90 -2.25
N TRP A 189 -16.90 -7.12 -2.45
CA TRP A 189 -17.29 -6.10 -1.48
C TRP A 189 -17.75 -6.70 -0.14
N VAL A 190 -18.49 -7.82 -0.21
CA VAL A 190 -18.93 -8.54 1.01
C VAL A 190 -17.72 -9.03 1.81
N VAL A 191 -16.75 -9.69 1.17
CA VAL A 191 -15.55 -10.18 1.89
C VAL A 191 -14.66 -9.05 2.39
N MET A 192 -14.61 -7.91 1.69
CA MET A 192 -13.92 -6.72 2.18
C MET A 192 -14.61 -6.11 3.40
N LEU A 193 -15.94 -6.05 3.40
CA LEU A 193 -16.72 -5.60 4.56
C LEU A 193 -16.58 -6.56 5.74
N LEU A 194 -16.56 -7.87 5.49
CA LEU A 194 -16.31 -8.87 6.52
C LEU A 194 -14.89 -8.74 7.11
N PHE A 195 -13.90 -8.46 6.27
CA PHE A 195 -12.54 -8.20 6.72
C PHE A 195 -12.51 -6.93 7.60
N ALA A 196 -13.07 -5.83 7.14
CA ALA A 196 -13.15 -4.59 7.91
C ALA A 196 -13.90 -4.78 9.25
N ALA A 197 -15.05 -5.45 9.21
CA ALA A 197 -15.82 -5.76 10.41
C ALA A 197 -15.05 -6.65 11.38
N GLY A 198 -14.37 -7.69 10.88
CA GLY A 198 -13.56 -8.59 11.70
C GLY A 198 -12.31 -7.93 12.29
N VAL A 199 -11.79 -6.88 11.66
CA VAL A 199 -10.72 -6.04 12.22
C VAL A 199 -11.27 -5.10 13.29
N ILE A 200 -12.42 -4.45 13.07
CA ILE A 200 -12.95 -3.43 13.98
C ILE A 200 -13.69 -4.06 15.17
N ALA A 201 -14.46 -5.15 14.97
CA ALA A 201 -15.29 -5.77 16.00
C ALA A 201 -14.55 -6.22 17.28
N PRO A 202 -13.28 -6.67 17.24
CA PRO A 202 -12.51 -6.96 18.45
C PRO A 202 -12.53 -5.84 19.50
N ILE A 203 -12.44 -4.58 19.09
CA ILE A 203 -12.37 -3.43 19.99
C ILE A 203 -13.63 -3.32 20.88
N PRO A 204 -14.83 -3.08 20.31
CA PRO A 204 -16.03 -2.96 21.14
C PRO A 204 -16.36 -4.25 21.90
N LEU A 205 -16.06 -5.44 21.34
CA LEU A 205 -16.30 -6.69 22.04
C LEU A 205 -15.43 -6.82 23.30
N TYR A 206 -14.17 -6.41 23.22
CA TYR A 206 -13.28 -6.40 24.37
C TYR A 206 -13.75 -5.40 25.44
N LEU A 207 -14.13 -4.19 25.03
CA LEU A 207 -14.68 -3.17 25.93
C LEU A 207 -16.00 -3.60 26.59
N LEU A 208 -16.75 -4.50 25.97
CA LEU A 208 -17.96 -5.11 26.52
C LEU A 208 -17.68 -6.34 27.39
N GLY A 209 -16.42 -6.65 27.69
CA GLY A 209 -16.02 -7.74 28.59
C GLY A 209 -15.87 -9.11 27.91
N ALA A 210 -15.76 -9.17 26.58
CA ALA A 210 -15.45 -10.42 25.91
C ALA A 210 -14.02 -10.88 26.25
N LYS A 211 -13.85 -12.21 26.39
CA LYS A 211 -12.53 -12.79 26.69
C LYS A 211 -11.53 -12.45 25.59
N PHE A 212 -10.34 -12.00 25.96
CA PHE A 212 -9.25 -11.62 25.08
C PHE A 212 -8.97 -12.68 23.99
N THR A 213 -8.84 -13.95 24.37
CA THR A 213 -8.59 -15.04 23.40
C THR A 213 -9.71 -15.20 22.37
N THR A 214 -10.98 -14.93 22.76
CA THR A 214 -12.12 -14.95 21.83
C THR A 214 -12.05 -13.82 20.83
N VAL A 215 -11.69 -12.64 21.30
CA VAL A 215 -11.50 -11.43 20.48
C VAL A 215 -10.34 -11.65 19.48
N MET A 216 -9.23 -12.22 19.94
CA MET A 216 -8.09 -12.56 19.08
C MET A 216 -8.42 -13.62 18.02
N LYS A 217 -9.28 -14.60 18.33
CA LYS A 217 -9.79 -15.56 17.33
C LYS A 217 -10.55 -14.86 16.20
N ILE A 218 -11.38 -13.86 16.53
CA ILE A 218 -12.09 -13.06 15.53
C ILE A 218 -11.09 -12.30 14.66
N GLY A 219 -10.11 -11.64 15.27
CA GLY A 219 -9.03 -10.95 14.56
C GLY A 219 -8.25 -11.88 13.63
N ALA A 220 -7.86 -13.07 14.11
CA ALA A 220 -7.13 -14.05 13.30
C ALA A 220 -7.93 -14.57 12.10
N LEU A 221 -9.25 -14.71 12.24
CA LEU A 221 -10.13 -15.18 11.16
C LEU A 221 -10.50 -14.06 10.16
N ALA A 222 -10.41 -12.80 10.57
CA ALA A 222 -10.86 -11.65 9.79
C ALA A 222 -10.31 -11.58 8.34
N PRO A 223 -9.00 -11.76 8.06
CA PRO A 223 -8.46 -11.65 6.72
C PRO A 223 -8.73 -12.88 5.84
N ILE A 224 -9.06 -14.04 6.43
CA ILE A 224 -9.14 -15.32 5.72
C ILE A 224 -10.16 -15.30 4.57
N PRO A 225 -11.43 -14.85 4.75
CA PRO A 225 -12.40 -14.81 3.65
C PRO A 225 -11.93 -13.95 2.48
N PHE A 226 -11.30 -12.81 2.76
CA PHE A 226 -10.77 -11.90 1.73
C PHE A 226 -9.61 -12.52 0.96
N VAL A 227 -8.63 -13.12 1.66
CA VAL A 227 -7.49 -13.80 1.04
C VAL A 227 -7.94 -14.98 0.19
N VAL A 228 -8.80 -15.86 0.73
CA VAL A 228 -9.35 -17.01 0.01
C VAL A 228 -10.11 -16.54 -1.23
N PHE A 229 -10.93 -15.51 -1.12
CA PHE A 229 -11.64 -14.93 -2.25
C PHE A 229 -10.70 -14.43 -3.35
N CYS A 230 -9.66 -13.68 -2.97
CA CYS A 230 -8.64 -13.21 -3.92
C CYS A 230 -7.91 -14.37 -4.59
N LEU A 231 -7.58 -15.45 -3.87
CA LEU A 231 -6.93 -16.63 -4.42
C LEU A 231 -7.85 -17.41 -5.36
N VAL A 232 -9.12 -17.62 -4.98
CA VAL A 232 -10.08 -18.38 -5.81
C VAL A 232 -10.39 -17.65 -7.11
N PHE A 233 -10.65 -16.35 -7.04
CA PHE A 233 -11.05 -15.55 -8.19
C PHE A 233 -9.91 -14.78 -8.86
N ALA A 234 -8.65 -15.05 -8.48
CA ALA A 234 -7.46 -14.44 -9.07
C ALA A 234 -7.47 -14.33 -10.61
N PRO A 235 -7.96 -15.35 -11.36
CA PRO A 235 -7.99 -15.28 -12.82
C PRO A 235 -8.91 -14.18 -13.39
N VAL A 236 -9.97 -13.80 -12.67
CA VAL A 236 -10.94 -12.78 -13.10
C VAL A 236 -10.76 -11.43 -12.40
N LEU A 237 -9.91 -11.38 -11.37
CA LEU A 237 -9.61 -10.17 -10.63
C LEU A 237 -8.49 -9.37 -11.31
N LEU A 238 -8.67 -8.07 -11.34
CA LEU A 238 -7.67 -7.11 -11.82
C LEU A 238 -6.94 -6.48 -10.63
N PHE A 239 -5.64 -6.81 -10.51
CA PHE A 239 -4.76 -6.30 -9.47
C PHE A 239 -3.85 -5.19 -10.02
N GLY A 240 -4.38 -4.10 -10.49
CA GLY A 240 -3.56 -3.01 -11.01
C GLY A 240 -4.23 -2.24 -12.13
N ASP A 241 -3.39 -1.63 -12.98
CA ASP A 241 -3.88 -0.84 -14.08
C ASP A 241 -4.52 -1.70 -15.18
N ARG A 242 -5.50 -1.08 -15.84
CA ARG A 242 -6.14 -1.63 -17.01
C ARG A 242 -5.10 -1.81 -18.14
N PRO A 243 -5.06 -2.97 -18.83
CA PRO A 243 -4.21 -3.12 -20.01
C PRO A 243 -4.47 -2.05 -21.05
N PRO A 244 -3.43 -1.64 -21.81
CA PRO A 244 -3.57 -0.57 -22.81
C PRO A 244 -4.70 -0.83 -23.82
N ASN A 245 -4.84 -2.08 -24.26
CA ASN A 245 -5.78 -2.51 -25.30
C ASN A 245 -7.04 -3.18 -24.75
N ALA A 246 -7.41 -2.88 -23.48
CA ALA A 246 -8.58 -3.47 -22.88
C ALA A 246 -9.85 -2.99 -23.56
N THR A 247 -10.55 -3.93 -24.23
CA THR A 247 -11.86 -3.70 -24.84
C THR A 247 -12.95 -3.48 -23.78
N PRO A 248 -14.10 -2.88 -24.14
CA PRO A 248 -15.25 -2.81 -23.24
C PRO A 248 -15.67 -4.16 -22.68
N GLU A 249 -15.59 -5.22 -23.47
CA GLU A 249 -15.88 -6.60 -23.08
C GLU A 249 -14.88 -7.10 -22.04
N TRP A 250 -13.58 -6.84 -22.28
CA TRP A 250 -12.52 -7.19 -21.31
C TRP A 250 -12.77 -6.53 -19.95
N ASN A 251 -13.17 -5.23 -19.93
CA ASN A 251 -13.50 -4.53 -18.69
C ASN A 251 -14.75 -5.07 -18.00
N ALA A 252 -15.73 -5.55 -18.76
CA ALA A 252 -16.93 -6.18 -18.21
C ALA A 252 -16.57 -7.50 -17.53
N MET A 253 -15.58 -8.24 -18.06
CA MET A 253 -15.15 -9.56 -17.59
C MET A 253 -14.15 -9.52 -16.42
N HIS A 254 -13.53 -8.39 -16.12
CA HIS A 254 -12.54 -8.28 -15.05
C HIS A 254 -13.01 -7.33 -13.94
N ILE A 255 -12.75 -7.74 -12.71
CA ILE A 255 -13.15 -7.00 -11.50
C ILE A 255 -11.89 -6.39 -10.88
N LYS A 256 -11.87 -5.06 -10.78
CA LYS A 256 -10.75 -4.35 -10.14
C LYS A 256 -10.82 -4.53 -8.63
N VAL A 257 -9.73 -5.03 -8.04
CA VAL A 257 -9.58 -5.09 -6.58
C VAL A 257 -9.16 -3.70 -6.08
N PRO A 258 -9.89 -3.09 -5.15
CA PRO A 258 -9.56 -1.76 -4.65
C PRO A 258 -8.38 -1.85 -3.66
N LEU A 259 -7.17 -1.47 -4.14
CA LEU A 259 -5.94 -1.48 -3.35
C LEU A 259 -6.04 -0.59 -2.10
N ILE A 260 -6.51 0.66 -2.25
CA ILE A 260 -6.54 1.63 -1.16
C ILE A 260 -7.41 1.16 0.02
N PRO A 261 -8.68 0.77 -0.16
CA PRO A 261 -9.47 0.21 0.93
C PRO A 261 -8.84 -1.03 1.57
N ALA A 262 -8.32 -1.97 0.78
CA ALA A 262 -7.68 -3.17 1.32
C ALA A 262 -6.44 -2.84 2.17
N LEU A 263 -5.61 -1.88 1.71
CA LEU A 263 -4.45 -1.42 2.46
C LEU A 263 -4.85 -0.69 3.74
N LEU A 264 -5.86 0.18 3.70
CA LEU A 264 -6.35 0.90 4.88
C LEU A 264 -6.87 -0.07 5.96
N ILE A 265 -7.64 -1.09 5.58
CA ILE A 265 -8.09 -2.12 6.52
C ILE A 265 -6.88 -2.84 7.15
N GLY A 266 -5.87 -3.19 6.32
CA GLY A 266 -4.64 -3.80 6.80
C GLY A 266 -3.83 -2.90 7.75
N LEU A 267 -3.76 -1.61 7.48
CA LEU A 267 -3.08 -0.63 8.35
C LEU A 267 -3.82 -0.45 9.67
N ILE A 268 -5.17 -0.39 9.65
CA ILE A 268 -5.98 -0.38 10.88
C ILE A 268 -5.74 -1.66 11.69
N TYR A 269 -5.58 -2.80 11.02
CA TYR A 269 -5.29 -4.08 11.67
C TYR A 269 -3.96 -4.07 12.41
N ILE A 270 -2.88 -3.50 11.82
CA ILE A 270 -1.59 -3.32 12.48
C ILE A 270 -1.69 -2.30 13.61
N TRP A 271 -2.30 -1.14 13.34
CA TRP A 271 -2.46 -0.09 14.34
C TRP A 271 -3.17 -0.59 15.59
N GLN A 272 -4.24 -1.37 15.41
CA GLN A 272 -4.99 -1.99 16.49
C GLN A 272 -4.12 -2.90 17.36
N VAL A 273 -3.24 -3.69 16.72
CA VAL A 273 -2.30 -4.56 17.43
C VAL A 273 -1.32 -3.77 18.30
N ASN A 274 -0.84 -2.65 17.77
CA ASN A 274 0.21 -1.87 18.43
C ASN A 274 -0.30 -0.86 19.47
N HIS A 275 -1.60 -0.51 19.47
CA HIS A 275 -2.12 0.56 20.34
C HIS A 275 -3.31 0.15 21.21
N ILE A 276 -4.01 -0.93 20.88
CA ILE A 276 -5.19 -1.36 21.66
C ILE A 276 -4.86 -2.59 22.49
N TRP A 277 -3.89 -3.38 22.04
CA TRP A 277 -3.49 -4.64 22.67
C TRP A 277 -2.10 -4.53 23.32
N ASP A 278 -1.59 -3.33 23.51
CA ASP A 278 -0.29 -3.03 24.13
C ASP A 278 -0.20 -3.46 25.60
N GLY A 279 -1.35 -3.55 26.31
CA GLY A 279 -1.37 -4.17 27.63
C GLY A 279 -1.04 -5.68 27.65
N PHE A 280 -0.90 -6.32 26.47
CA PHE A 280 -0.47 -7.72 26.32
C PHE A 280 0.81 -7.76 25.49
N VAL A 281 1.93 -7.87 26.15
CA VAL A 281 3.24 -7.89 25.46
C VAL A 281 3.48 -9.26 24.85
N LEU A 282 3.75 -9.28 23.54
CA LEU A 282 4.29 -10.43 22.85
C LEU A 282 5.80 -10.46 23.06
N GLN A 283 6.28 -11.33 23.95
CA GLN A 283 7.70 -11.56 24.11
C GLN A 283 8.14 -12.72 23.21
N GLU A 284 9.06 -12.45 22.32
CA GLU A 284 9.82 -13.46 21.58
C GLU A 284 11.20 -13.57 22.18
N ALA A 285 11.71 -14.78 22.37
CA ALA A 285 13.06 -15.04 22.92
C ALA A 285 14.19 -14.40 22.08
N ASN A 286 13.89 -13.96 20.83
CA ASN A 286 14.76 -13.18 19.96
C ASN A 286 13.90 -12.10 19.28
N LEU A 287 13.61 -11.05 20.01
CA LEU A 287 12.82 -9.91 19.54
C LEU A 287 13.35 -9.26 18.27
N GLY A 288 12.47 -8.89 17.39
CA GLY A 288 12.68 -8.07 16.20
C GLY A 288 12.88 -8.87 14.91
N PHE A 289 13.88 -9.73 14.82
CA PHE A 289 14.19 -10.43 13.58
C PHE A 289 13.26 -11.63 13.30
N GLY A 290 12.92 -12.41 14.32
CA GLY A 290 12.06 -13.57 14.19
C GLY A 290 10.64 -13.22 13.71
N TRP A 291 10.05 -12.20 14.29
CA TRP A 291 8.76 -11.68 13.87
C TRP A 291 8.79 -11.20 12.40
N LEU A 292 9.79 -10.40 12.04
CA LEU A 292 9.92 -9.88 10.66
C LEU A 292 10.06 -11.04 9.67
N VAL A 293 10.88 -12.03 9.95
CA VAL A 293 11.06 -13.20 9.08
C VAL A 293 9.73 -13.95 8.91
N ARG A 294 8.96 -14.18 9.97
CA ARG A 294 7.65 -14.87 9.88
C ARG A 294 6.65 -14.07 9.06
N VAL A 295 6.54 -12.77 9.28
CA VAL A 295 5.68 -11.88 8.50
C VAL A 295 6.06 -11.90 7.02
N LEU A 296 7.36 -11.80 6.72
CA LEU A 296 7.84 -11.88 5.33
C LEU A 296 7.60 -13.25 4.70
N VAL A 297 7.76 -14.34 5.43
CA VAL A 297 7.46 -15.69 4.94
C VAL A 297 5.97 -15.83 4.63
N ILE A 298 5.08 -15.46 5.56
CA ILE A 298 3.63 -15.53 5.34
C ILE A 298 3.23 -14.66 4.14
N SER A 299 3.68 -13.41 4.10
CA SER A 299 3.40 -12.49 2.99
C SER A 299 3.93 -13.02 1.65
N THR A 300 5.13 -13.59 1.64
CA THR A 300 5.74 -14.20 0.44
C THR A 300 4.92 -15.40 -0.05
N VAL A 301 4.52 -16.28 0.84
CA VAL A 301 3.68 -17.45 0.50
C VAL A 301 2.36 -16.99 -0.10
N LEU A 302 1.66 -16.05 0.52
CA LEU A 302 0.40 -15.50 -0.01
C LEU A 302 0.61 -14.84 -1.38
N THR A 303 1.70 -14.08 -1.53
CA THR A 303 2.04 -13.41 -2.80
C THR A 303 2.32 -14.42 -3.91
N VAL A 304 3.11 -15.45 -3.63
CA VAL A 304 3.42 -16.52 -4.61
C VAL A 304 2.16 -17.27 -5.00
N MET A 305 1.32 -17.66 -4.03
CA MET A 305 0.05 -18.33 -4.31
C MET A 305 -0.85 -17.51 -5.22
N LEU A 306 -0.95 -16.20 -4.96
CA LEU A 306 -1.74 -15.29 -5.79
C LEU A 306 -1.16 -15.14 -7.20
N ILE A 307 0.16 -14.93 -7.32
CA ILE A 307 0.86 -14.79 -8.61
C ILE A 307 0.68 -16.07 -9.47
N LEU A 308 0.78 -17.24 -8.88
CA LEU A 308 0.63 -18.52 -9.60
C LEU A 308 -0.77 -18.68 -10.20
N ARG A 309 -1.81 -18.17 -9.55
CA ARG A 309 -3.19 -18.22 -10.02
C ARG A 309 -3.58 -17.05 -10.92
N THR A 310 -2.76 -16.01 -10.97
CA THR A 310 -3.03 -14.79 -11.75
C THR A 310 -2.50 -14.94 -13.18
N PRO A 311 -3.25 -14.49 -14.20
CA PRO A 311 -2.77 -14.46 -15.57
C PRO A 311 -1.45 -13.73 -15.72
N LYS A 312 -0.54 -14.20 -16.58
CA LYS A 312 0.85 -13.68 -16.72
C LYS A 312 0.93 -12.16 -16.81
N ARG A 313 0.00 -11.51 -17.51
CA ARG A 313 -0.04 -10.05 -17.71
C ARG A 313 -0.31 -9.25 -16.42
N MET A 314 -1.00 -9.84 -15.46
CA MET A 314 -1.40 -9.20 -14.21
C MET A 314 -0.52 -9.59 -13.01
N ARG A 315 0.48 -10.46 -13.22
CA ARG A 315 1.33 -11.00 -12.14
C ARG A 315 2.09 -9.93 -11.38
N LEU A 316 2.61 -8.91 -12.11
CA LEU A 316 3.30 -7.80 -11.47
C LEU A 316 2.36 -7.02 -10.56
N GLY A 317 1.15 -6.67 -11.06
CA GLY A 317 0.14 -5.98 -10.26
C GLY A 317 -0.33 -6.80 -9.06
N ALA A 318 -0.55 -8.12 -9.25
CA ALA A 318 -0.92 -9.04 -8.17
C ALA A 318 0.21 -9.16 -7.11
N GLY A 319 1.47 -9.21 -7.56
CA GLY A 319 2.64 -9.25 -6.68
C GLY A 319 2.77 -7.96 -5.85
N LEU A 320 2.64 -6.80 -6.47
CA LEU A 320 2.68 -5.51 -5.78
C LEU A 320 1.48 -5.35 -4.84
N PHE A 321 0.28 -5.75 -5.28
CA PHE A 321 -0.91 -5.72 -4.44
C PHE A 321 -0.75 -6.56 -3.18
N MET A 322 -0.42 -7.86 -3.34
CA MET A 322 -0.27 -8.78 -2.22
C MET A 322 1.01 -8.51 -1.42
N GLY A 323 2.06 -7.96 -2.02
CA GLY A 323 3.25 -7.52 -1.31
C GLY A 323 2.93 -6.44 -0.28
N LEU A 324 2.16 -5.43 -0.67
CA LEU A 324 1.76 -4.34 0.22
C LEU A 324 0.67 -4.76 1.22
N VAL A 325 -0.44 -5.33 0.73
CA VAL A 325 -1.57 -5.73 1.58
C VAL A 325 -1.23 -6.98 2.38
N GLY A 326 -0.43 -7.89 1.82
CA GLY A 326 -0.05 -9.14 2.47
C GLY A 326 0.85 -8.94 3.69
N ILE A 327 1.76 -7.95 3.67
CA ILE A 327 2.57 -7.61 4.84
C ILE A 327 1.67 -7.14 5.99
N THR A 328 0.72 -6.24 5.70
CA THR A 328 -0.21 -5.74 6.73
C THR A 328 -1.10 -6.84 7.29
N ILE A 329 -1.62 -7.72 6.43
CA ILE A 329 -2.40 -8.89 6.84
C ILE A 329 -1.53 -9.86 7.66
N ALA A 330 -0.31 -10.15 7.20
CA ALA A 330 0.58 -11.10 7.87
C ALA A 330 0.97 -10.63 9.27
N SER A 331 1.22 -9.32 9.45
CA SER A 331 1.54 -8.72 10.76
C SER A 331 0.40 -8.90 11.76
N GLY A 332 -0.81 -8.46 11.41
CA GLY A 332 -1.95 -8.59 12.30
C GLY A 332 -2.35 -10.06 12.53
N LEU A 333 -2.26 -10.90 11.48
CA LEU A 333 -2.54 -12.33 11.59
C LEU A 333 -1.55 -13.04 12.52
N HIS A 334 -0.27 -12.71 12.42
CA HIS A 334 0.77 -13.26 13.29
C HIS A 334 0.44 -13.01 14.76
N TYR A 335 0.14 -11.75 15.11
CA TYR A 335 -0.25 -11.39 16.49
C TYR A 335 -1.51 -12.11 16.94
N CYS A 336 -2.60 -11.93 16.22
CA CYS A 336 -3.90 -12.49 16.61
C CYS A 336 -3.89 -14.02 16.65
N ALA A 337 -3.15 -14.69 15.75
CA ALA A 337 -3.05 -16.15 15.75
C ALA A 337 -2.24 -16.66 16.97
N ASN A 338 -1.14 -16.00 17.31
CA ASN A 338 -0.38 -16.35 18.51
C ASN A 338 -1.24 -16.20 19.77
N ALA A 339 -1.91 -15.07 19.92
CA ALA A 339 -2.79 -14.81 21.05
C ALA A 339 -4.00 -15.76 21.10
N ALA A 340 -4.59 -16.08 19.95
CA ALA A 340 -5.74 -16.98 19.84
C ALA A 340 -5.42 -18.44 20.13
N LEU A 341 -4.20 -18.86 19.84
CA LEU A 341 -3.70 -20.23 19.98
C LEU A 341 -2.81 -20.41 21.21
N SER A 342 -2.66 -19.38 22.06
CA SER A 342 -1.93 -19.46 23.30
C SER A 342 -2.55 -20.49 24.25
N GLY A 343 -1.71 -21.17 24.98
CA GLY A 343 -2.07 -22.15 26.00
C GLY A 343 -2.81 -21.55 27.21
N PRO A 344 -3.04 -22.36 28.25
CA PRO A 344 -3.58 -21.86 29.50
C PRO A 344 -2.66 -20.80 30.11
N ALA A 345 -3.26 -19.87 30.85
CA ALA A 345 -2.51 -18.89 31.60
C ALA A 345 -1.84 -19.53 32.82
N HIS A 346 -0.56 -19.26 32.99
CA HIS A 346 0.18 -19.52 34.22
C HIS A 346 0.30 -18.19 34.96
N HIS A 347 -0.15 -18.18 36.21
CA HIS A 347 -0.10 -17.00 37.06
C HIS A 347 0.92 -17.20 38.14
N TYR A 348 1.80 -16.22 38.35
CA TYR A 348 2.76 -16.23 39.46
C TYR A 348 2.94 -14.82 40.00
N PRO A 349 3.29 -14.66 41.28
CA PRO A 349 3.48 -13.35 41.87
C PRO A 349 4.53 -12.53 41.11
N ALA A 350 4.19 -11.29 40.78
CA ALA A 350 5.10 -10.39 40.09
C ALA A 350 6.28 -10.02 41.00
N VAL A 351 7.52 -10.24 40.53
CA VAL A 351 8.71 -9.71 41.16
C VAL A 351 9.16 -8.51 40.33
N ILE A 352 8.88 -7.30 40.83
CA ILE A 352 9.23 -6.04 40.20
C ILE A 352 10.63 -5.67 40.60
N VAL A 353 11.54 -5.45 39.65
CA VAL A 353 12.96 -5.13 39.85
C VAL A 353 13.22 -3.65 39.64
N ASP A 354 12.52 -3.05 38.69
CA ASP A 354 12.61 -1.64 38.35
C ASP A 354 11.26 -1.08 37.90
N SER A 355 11.10 0.23 38.00
CA SER A 355 9.90 0.92 37.59
C SER A 355 10.30 2.28 37.01
N HIS A 356 9.81 2.56 35.83
CA HIS A 356 10.05 3.82 35.14
C HIS A 356 8.73 4.46 34.77
N ALA A 357 8.58 5.75 35.11
CA ALA A 357 7.50 6.58 34.58
C ALA A 357 8.17 7.67 33.77
N ASP A 358 7.74 7.84 32.53
CA ASP A 358 8.16 8.99 31.74
C ASP A 358 7.69 10.29 32.39
N ASP A 359 8.35 11.39 32.05
CA ASP A 359 8.21 12.71 32.69
C ASP A 359 6.72 13.14 32.73
N PRO A 360 6.15 13.45 33.92
CA PRO A 360 4.73 13.80 34.09
C PRO A 360 4.26 15.05 33.32
N ASP A 361 5.15 15.72 32.62
CA ASP A 361 4.82 16.89 31.77
C ASP A 361 4.51 16.51 30.31
N VAL A 362 4.51 15.22 29.93
CA VAL A 362 4.20 14.71 28.59
C VAL A 362 2.83 14.01 28.62
N GLU A 363 1.92 14.39 27.75
CA GLU A 363 0.50 13.92 27.70
C GLU A 363 0.31 12.41 27.45
N ASP A 364 1.38 11.66 27.14
CA ASP A 364 1.38 10.18 26.96
C ASP A 364 2.39 9.57 27.97
N ASP A 365 1.99 9.46 29.25
CA ASP A 365 2.76 8.81 30.27
C ASP A 365 2.76 7.29 30.05
N ASP A 366 3.82 6.75 29.47
CA ASP A 366 4.06 5.30 29.42
C ASP A 366 4.66 4.89 30.79
N TYR A 367 3.88 4.09 31.53
CA TYR A 367 4.30 3.51 32.80
C TYR A 367 4.91 2.14 32.53
N GLU A 368 6.19 1.96 32.84
CA GLU A 368 6.92 0.73 32.60
C GLU A 368 7.30 0.04 33.92
N LEU A 369 7.09 -1.27 33.99
CA LEU A 369 7.53 -2.13 35.07
C LEU A 369 8.48 -3.20 34.53
N THR A 370 9.67 -3.30 35.10
CA THR A 370 10.57 -4.42 34.84
C THR A 370 10.26 -5.56 35.81
N VAL A 371 9.76 -6.66 35.25
CA VAL A 371 9.40 -7.86 36.03
C VAL A 371 10.33 -9.03 35.73
N VAL A 372 10.58 -9.86 36.73
CA VAL A 372 11.31 -11.11 36.58
C VAL A 372 10.33 -12.23 36.27
N LEU A 373 10.58 -12.93 35.17
CA LEU A 373 9.79 -14.11 34.80
C LEU A 373 10.24 -15.36 35.57
N ASP A 374 9.44 -16.41 35.55
CA ASP A 374 9.69 -17.69 36.21
C ASP A 374 10.97 -18.37 35.73
N ASN A 375 11.43 -18.09 34.52
CA ASN A 375 12.70 -18.56 33.95
C ASN A 375 13.91 -17.71 34.38
N GLY A 376 13.72 -16.68 35.20
CA GLY A 376 14.75 -15.76 35.67
C GLY A 376 15.14 -14.66 34.69
N SER A 377 14.45 -14.52 33.53
CA SER A 377 14.70 -13.41 32.63
C SER A 377 13.93 -12.17 33.10
N GLU A 378 14.49 -10.99 32.88
CA GLU A 378 13.84 -9.70 33.12
C GLU A 378 13.15 -9.22 31.85
N THR A 379 11.98 -8.60 32.03
CA THR A 379 11.20 -8.06 30.93
C THR A 379 10.54 -6.75 31.35
N GLU A 380 10.57 -5.77 30.46
CA GLU A 380 9.85 -4.50 30.60
C GLU A 380 8.42 -4.68 30.07
N LEU A 381 7.45 -4.25 30.87
CA LEU A 381 6.03 -4.26 30.54
C LEU A 381 5.49 -2.86 30.67
N VAL A 382 4.90 -2.34 29.58
CA VAL A 382 4.08 -1.11 29.63
C VAL A 382 2.78 -1.46 30.32
N VAL A 383 2.43 -0.72 31.36
CA VAL A 383 1.25 -1.00 32.19
C VAL A 383 0.37 0.23 32.34
N PRO A 384 -0.93 0.05 32.54
CA PRO A 384 -1.81 1.17 32.88
C PRO A 384 -1.37 1.85 34.19
N GLU A 385 -1.54 3.18 34.26
CA GLU A 385 -1.23 4.00 35.46
C GLU A 385 -1.69 3.34 36.76
N LYS A 386 -2.91 2.81 36.77
CA LYS A 386 -3.47 2.11 37.94
C LYS A 386 -2.63 0.92 38.41
N ILE A 387 -2.12 0.12 37.47
CA ILE A 387 -1.26 -1.05 37.80
C ILE A 387 0.09 -0.56 38.30
N PHE A 388 0.63 0.49 37.69
CA PHE A 388 1.86 1.11 38.14
C PHE A 388 1.76 1.65 39.56
N GLU A 389 0.68 2.41 39.87
CA GLU A 389 0.43 2.91 41.22
C GLU A 389 0.29 1.80 42.26
N MET A 390 -0.37 0.69 41.90
CA MET A 390 -0.46 -0.48 42.77
C MET A 390 0.90 -1.13 43.03
N ALA A 391 1.74 -1.24 41.96
CA ALA A 391 3.11 -1.71 42.08
C ALA A 391 3.94 -0.83 43.03
N MET A 392 3.85 0.49 42.86
CA MET A 392 4.58 1.48 43.69
C MET A 392 4.10 1.46 45.16
N ASN A 393 2.85 1.14 45.40
CA ASN A 393 2.28 0.99 46.74
C ASN A 393 2.61 -0.38 47.38
N GLY A 394 3.30 -1.29 46.68
CA GLY A 394 3.62 -2.60 47.16
C GLY A 394 2.43 -3.55 47.22
N GLU A 395 1.38 -3.26 46.45
CA GLU A 395 0.22 -4.17 46.34
C GLU A 395 0.62 -5.44 45.58
N PRO A 396 0.02 -6.61 45.94
CA PRO A 396 0.34 -7.84 45.23
C PRO A 396 -0.19 -7.79 43.80
N LEU A 397 0.66 -8.11 42.85
CA LEU A 397 0.35 -8.23 41.42
C LEU A 397 0.77 -9.62 40.95
N ASP A 398 0.04 -10.15 39.99
CA ASP A 398 0.36 -11.41 39.31
C ASP A 398 0.79 -11.15 37.88
N VAL A 399 1.84 -11.85 37.43
CA VAL A 399 2.17 -11.94 36.02
C VAL A 399 1.44 -13.12 35.41
N CYS A 400 0.73 -12.86 34.33
CA CYS A 400 0.07 -13.88 33.53
C CYS A 400 0.96 -14.23 32.34
N HIS A 401 1.39 -15.48 32.25
CA HIS A 401 2.26 -16.01 31.22
C HIS A 401 1.50 -17.05 30.38
N ARG A 402 1.51 -16.90 29.07
CA ARG A 402 0.90 -17.86 28.14
C ARG A 402 1.86 -18.15 27.01
N GLU A 403 2.11 -19.42 26.73
CA GLU A 403 2.92 -19.85 25.58
C GLU A 403 2.06 -20.14 24.37
N SER A 404 2.49 -19.67 23.20
CA SER A 404 1.88 -20.04 21.93
C SER A 404 2.58 -21.23 21.31
N PRO A 405 1.90 -22.01 20.41
CA PRO A 405 2.54 -23.10 19.67
C PRO A 405 3.70 -22.69 18.78
N PHE A 406 3.85 -21.38 18.53
CA PHE A 406 4.91 -20.81 17.70
C PHE A 406 6.10 -20.30 18.52
N GLY A 407 6.17 -20.63 19.82
CA GLY A 407 7.25 -20.22 20.71
C GLY A 407 7.20 -18.74 21.10
N VAL A 408 6.04 -18.10 20.95
CA VAL A 408 5.79 -16.72 21.37
C VAL A 408 5.12 -16.73 22.73
N ILE A 409 5.59 -15.92 23.64
CA ILE A 409 5.06 -15.77 24.99
C ILE A 409 4.21 -14.50 25.03
N LEU A 410 2.97 -14.61 25.55
CA LEU A 410 2.15 -13.46 25.89
C LEU A 410 2.25 -13.21 27.38
N LEU A 411 2.56 -11.97 27.73
CA LEU A 411 2.65 -11.50 29.09
C LEU A 411 1.58 -10.46 29.37
N ASP A 412 1.04 -10.49 30.59
CA ASP A 412 0.12 -9.51 31.13
C ASP A 412 0.37 -9.42 32.63
N ILE A 413 0.15 -8.24 33.22
CA ILE A 413 0.26 -8.01 34.65
C ILE A 413 -1.09 -7.50 35.17
N HIS A 414 -1.59 -8.12 36.22
CA HIS A 414 -2.90 -7.77 36.77
C HIS A 414 -2.97 -8.06 38.27
N THR A 415 -4.03 -7.60 38.91
CA THR A 415 -4.31 -7.97 40.31
C THR A 415 -4.58 -9.46 40.46
N PRO A 416 -4.13 -10.10 41.55
CA PRO A 416 -4.42 -11.50 41.81
C PRO A 416 -5.91 -11.80 41.67
N GLU A 417 -6.26 -12.81 40.86
CA GLU A 417 -7.63 -13.30 40.81
C GLU A 417 -7.99 -13.92 42.16
N LYS A 418 -9.09 -13.44 42.79
CA LYS A 418 -9.57 -13.93 44.06
C LYS A 418 -10.28 -15.27 43.92
#